data_77dce8e3a981c74e64111a10e1fc723b
#
_entry.id   77dce8e3a981c74e64111a10e1fc723b
#
_cell.length_a   1.000
_cell.length_b   1.000
_cell.length_c   1.000
_cell.angle_alpha   90.00
_cell.angle_beta   90.00
_cell.angle_gamma   90.00
#
_symmetry.space_group_name_H-M   'P 1'
#
loop_
_entity.id
_entity.type
_entity.pdbx_description
1 polymer ?
#
loop_
_entity_poly.entity_id
_entity_poly.type
_entity_poly.pdbx_seq_one_letter_code
_entity_poly.pdbx_strand_id
1 'polypeptide(L)'
;MPIPDFQTLMLPLLRFAGDAKEHSVAEARSAIASDFKLTSDELAQMLPSGRAPLFANRLAWAKQYLSAAGLLDTSKRAHFVITSNGAELL
;
A
#
# COMPACT_ATOMS: atom_id res chain seq x y z
N MET A 1 1.59 -14.64 11.88
CA MET A 1 1.16 -13.24 12.05
C MET A 1 -0.03 -12.97 11.16
N PRO A 2 -1.10 -12.37 11.67
CA PRO A 2 -2.21 -11.98 10.80
C PRO A 2 -1.77 -10.90 9.82
N ILE A 3 -2.41 -10.88 8.66
CA ILE A 3 -2.17 -9.86 7.66
C ILE A 3 -2.71 -8.53 8.21
N PRO A 4 -1.91 -7.43 8.18
CA PRO A 4 -2.37 -6.15 8.69
C PRO A 4 -3.57 -5.61 7.89
N ASP A 5 -4.43 -4.84 8.54
CA ASP A 5 -5.56 -4.21 7.88
C ASP A 5 -5.09 -2.98 7.07
N PHE A 6 -6.03 -2.38 6.29
CA PHE A 6 -5.67 -1.25 5.43
C PHE A 6 -5.23 -0.03 6.24
N GLN A 7 -5.79 0.20 7.42
CA GLN A 7 -5.41 1.34 8.27
C GLN A 7 -3.98 1.20 8.77
N THR A 8 -3.61 0.00 9.19
CA THR A 8 -2.24 -0.30 9.61
C THR A 8 -1.25 -0.12 8.47
N LEU A 9 -1.67 -0.37 7.23
CA LEU A 9 -0.82 -0.25 6.05
C LEU A 9 -0.66 1.19 5.54
N MET A 10 -1.51 2.12 5.96
CA MET A 10 -1.51 3.48 5.44
C MET A 10 -0.20 4.22 5.71
N LEU A 11 0.27 4.25 6.95
CA LEU A 11 1.51 4.95 7.28
C LEU A 11 2.75 4.30 6.65
N PRO A 12 2.91 2.97 6.71
CA PRO A 12 4.01 2.34 5.98
C PRO A 12 4.03 2.64 4.49
N LEU A 13 2.86 2.67 3.85
CA LEU A 13 2.76 3.00 2.43
C LEU A 13 3.17 4.45 2.16
N LEU A 14 2.72 5.38 3.00
CA LEU A 14 3.08 6.78 2.88
C LEU A 14 4.60 6.98 3.08
N ARG A 15 5.16 6.31 4.06
CA ARG A 15 6.61 6.34 4.30
C ARG A 15 7.39 5.77 3.13
N PHE A 16 6.91 4.69 2.53
CA PHE A 16 7.53 4.12 1.33
C PHE A 16 7.59 5.15 0.20
N ALA A 17 6.54 5.94 0.04
CA ALA A 17 6.45 6.99 -0.97
C ALA A 17 7.27 8.24 -0.60
N GLY A 18 7.82 8.31 0.61
CA GLY A 18 8.44 9.51 1.16
C GLY A 18 9.71 9.98 0.45
N ASP A 19 10.27 9.18 -0.46
CA ASP A 19 11.42 9.57 -1.29
C ASP A 19 11.03 10.53 -2.43
N ALA A 20 9.74 10.85 -2.56
CA ALA A 20 9.16 11.73 -3.59
C ALA A 20 9.29 11.19 -5.02
N LYS A 21 9.64 9.92 -5.18
CA LYS A 21 9.74 9.27 -6.48
C LYS A 21 8.44 8.55 -6.82
N GLU A 22 8.18 8.38 -8.11
CA GLU A 22 7.06 7.56 -8.56
C GLU A 22 7.39 6.08 -8.32
N HIS A 23 6.45 5.35 -7.74
CA HIS A 23 6.58 3.92 -7.48
C HIS A 23 5.38 3.17 -8.04
N SER A 24 5.60 1.91 -8.41
CA SER A 24 4.50 1.03 -8.78
C SER A 24 3.89 0.41 -7.52
N VAL A 25 2.63 0.01 -7.62
CA VAL A 25 1.96 -0.73 -6.54
C VAL A 25 2.67 -2.06 -6.28
N ALA A 26 3.20 -2.70 -7.34
CA ALA A 26 3.93 -3.96 -7.21
C ALA A 26 5.20 -3.80 -6.35
N GLU A 27 5.95 -2.70 -6.56
CA GLU A 27 7.10 -2.38 -5.72
C GLU A 27 6.71 -2.22 -4.25
N ALA A 28 5.64 -1.48 -4.00
CA ALA A 28 5.15 -1.24 -2.64
C ALA A 28 4.72 -2.55 -1.97
N ARG A 29 4.04 -3.43 -2.70
CA ARG A 29 3.63 -4.73 -2.17
C ARG A 29 4.83 -5.54 -1.68
N SER A 30 5.87 -5.62 -2.50
CA SER A 30 7.09 -6.35 -2.14
C SER A 30 7.78 -5.76 -0.93
N ALA A 31 7.94 -4.43 -0.90
CA ALA A 31 8.63 -3.75 0.18
C ALA A 31 7.88 -3.88 1.50
N ILE A 32 6.57 -3.66 1.49
CA ILE A 32 5.76 -3.69 2.71
C ILE A 32 5.58 -5.13 3.20
N ALA A 33 5.42 -6.09 2.30
CA ALA A 33 5.38 -7.50 2.68
C ALA A 33 6.67 -7.92 3.40
N SER A 34 7.81 -7.44 2.92
CA SER A 34 9.10 -7.69 3.56
C SER A 34 9.17 -7.04 4.95
N ASP A 35 8.73 -5.78 5.07
CA ASP A 35 8.74 -5.06 6.34
C ASP A 35 7.88 -5.75 7.41
N PHE A 36 6.75 -6.30 7.03
CA PHE A 36 5.86 -7.03 7.94
C PHE A 36 6.20 -8.50 8.05
N LYS A 37 7.23 -8.97 7.33
CA LYS A 37 7.69 -10.37 7.33
C LYS A 37 6.56 -11.35 7.00
N LEU A 38 5.76 -11.00 6.01
CA LEU A 38 4.65 -11.86 5.59
C LEU A 38 5.20 -13.13 4.93
N THR A 39 4.61 -14.28 5.28
CA THR A 39 4.99 -15.57 4.70
C THR A 39 4.36 -15.72 3.30
N SER A 40 4.87 -16.70 2.54
CA SER A 40 4.29 -17.06 1.24
C SER A 40 2.81 -17.42 1.37
N ASP A 41 2.46 -18.15 2.43
CA ASP A 41 1.07 -18.54 2.70
C ASP A 41 0.19 -17.32 2.97
N GLU A 42 0.70 -16.37 3.76
CA GLU A 42 -0.03 -15.13 4.03
C GLU A 42 -0.24 -14.30 2.76
N LEU A 43 0.78 -14.21 1.91
CA LEU A 43 0.68 -13.48 0.65
C LEU A 43 -0.29 -14.15 -0.33
N ALA A 44 -0.44 -15.48 -0.25
CA ALA A 44 -1.35 -16.24 -1.09
C ALA A 44 -2.79 -16.28 -0.54
N GLN A 45 -3.00 -15.85 0.70
CA GLN A 45 -4.34 -15.85 1.31
C GLN A 45 -5.28 -14.96 0.51
N MET A 46 -6.44 -15.52 0.12
CA MET A 46 -7.40 -14.84 -0.72
C MET A 46 -8.52 -14.21 0.10
N LEU A 47 -9.18 -13.19 -0.49
CA LEU A 47 -10.44 -12.69 0.04
C LEU A 47 -11.47 -13.83 0.09
N PRO A 48 -12.50 -13.74 0.97
CA PRO A 48 -13.59 -14.71 0.98
C PRO A 48 -14.25 -14.90 -0.39
N SER A 49 -14.27 -13.85 -1.22
CA SER A 49 -14.79 -13.93 -2.59
C SER A 49 -13.92 -14.75 -3.53
N GLY A 50 -12.65 -15.00 -3.18
CA GLY A 50 -11.68 -15.69 -4.02
C GLY A 50 -11.20 -14.90 -5.22
N ARG A 51 -11.50 -13.60 -5.30
CA ARG A 51 -11.18 -12.77 -6.47
C ARG A 51 -9.82 -12.11 -6.42
N ALA A 52 -9.24 -11.95 -5.24
CA ALA A 52 -7.97 -11.25 -5.09
C ALA A 52 -7.28 -11.68 -3.81
N PRO A 53 -5.94 -11.59 -3.76
CA PRO A 53 -5.21 -11.80 -2.51
C PRO A 53 -5.60 -10.75 -1.47
N LEU A 54 -5.76 -11.20 -0.23
CA LEU A 54 -6.22 -10.36 0.88
C LEU A 54 -5.26 -9.19 1.12
N PHE A 55 -3.96 -9.46 1.17
CA PHE A 55 -2.96 -8.41 1.41
C PHE A 55 -2.97 -7.36 0.29
N ALA A 56 -2.95 -7.80 -0.96
CA ALA A 56 -2.97 -6.89 -2.10
C ALA A 56 -4.23 -6.01 -2.09
N ASN A 57 -5.38 -6.58 -1.71
CA ASN A 57 -6.63 -5.84 -1.60
C ASN A 57 -6.54 -4.78 -0.51
N ARG A 58 -6.04 -5.14 0.67
CA ARG A 58 -5.89 -4.20 1.79
C ARG A 58 -4.92 -3.08 1.47
N LEU A 59 -3.82 -3.40 0.77
CA LEU A 59 -2.87 -2.38 0.34
C LEU A 59 -3.49 -1.43 -0.69
N ALA A 60 -4.27 -1.95 -1.62
CA ALA A 60 -4.99 -1.14 -2.61
C ALA A 60 -5.95 -0.17 -1.93
N TRP A 61 -6.67 -0.61 -0.89
CA TRP A 61 -7.55 0.25 -0.11
C TRP A 61 -6.77 1.32 0.64
N ALA A 62 -5.61 0.97 1.22
CA ALA A 62 -4.74 1.95 1.88
C ALA A 62 -4.33 3.06 0.90
N LYS A 63 -3.91 2.67 -0.31
CA LYS A 63 -3.57 3.62 -1.37
C LYS A 63 -4.76 4.52 -1.72
N GLN A 64 -5.94 3.93 -1.86
CA GLN A 64 -7.16 4.65 -2.21
C GLN A 64 -7.51 5.70 -1.16
N TYR A 65 -7.44 5.35 0.12
CA TYR A 65 -7.71 6.30 1.20
C TYR A 65 -6.68 7.41 1.27
N LEU A 66 -5.40 7.10 1.07
CA LEU A 66 -4.35 8.12 1.03
C LEU A 66 -4.54 9.07 -0.15
N SER A 67 -4.93 8.55 -1.30
CA SER A 67 -5.24 9.36 -2.48
C SER A 67 -6.44 10.27 -2.23
N ALA A 68 -7.50 9.74 -1.64
CA ALA A 68 -8.70 10.51 -1.31
C ALA A 68 -8.40 11.63 -0.30
N ALA A 69 -7.45 11.40 0.60
CA ALA A 69 -7.01 12.41 1.57
C ALA A 69 -6.04 13.44 0.98
N GLY A 70 -5.67 13.31 -0.28
CA GLY A 70 -4.74 14.22 -0.94
C GLY A 70 -3.27 14.00 -0.57
N LEU A 71 -2.93 12.82 -0.04
CA LEU A 71 -1.58 12.51 0.40
C LEU A 71 -0.75 11.77 -0.65
N LEU A 72 -1.42 11.07 -1.58
CA LEU A 72 -0.79 10.41 -2.73
C LEU A 72 -1.47 10.85 -4.01
N ASP A 73 -0.66 11.02 -5.06
CA ASP A 73 -1.15 11.23 -6.42
C ASP A 73 -1.15 9.89 -7.15
N THR A 74 -2.33 9.43 -7.56
CA THR A 74 -2.52 8.14 -8.23
C THR A 74 -3.04 8.31 -9.66
N SER A 75 -2.76 9.45 -10.28
CA SER A 75 -3.22 9.75 -11.63
C SER A 75 -2.68 8.78 -12.68
N LYS A 76 -1.49 8.21 -12.46
CA LYS A 76 -0.93 7.20 -13.34
C LYS A 76 -1.35 5.81 -12.84
N ARG A 77 -1.91 5.02 -13.75
CA ARG A 77 -2.43 3.69 -13.43
C ARG A 77 -1.35 2.79 -12.81
N ALA A 78 -1.70 2.13 -11.71
CA ALA A 78 -0.84 1.20 -10.96
C ALA A 78 0.43 1.85 -10.41
N HIS A 79 0.50 3.18 -10.37
CA HIS A 79 1.61 3.94 -9.83
C HIS A 79 1.11 5.01 -8.87
N PHE A 80 2.01 5.53 -8.07
CA PHE A 80 1.71 6.61 -7.15
C PHE A 80 2.96 7.41 -6.81
N VAL A 81 2.75 8.66 -6.39
CA VAL A 81 3.81 9.53 -5.89
C VAL A 81 3.25 10.32 -4.72
N ILE A 82 4.09 10.62 -3.73
CA ILE A 82 3.66 11.41 -2.57
C ILE A 82 3.38 12.86 -3.00
N THR A 83 2.32 13.46 -2.44
CA THR A 83 2.04 14.89 -2.65
C THR A 83 2.80 15.72 -1.63
N SER A 84 2.82 17.05 -1.81
CA SER A 84 3.41 17.94 -0.80
C SER A 84 2.69 17.80 0.54
N ASN A 85 1.37 17.64 0.54
CA ASN A 85 0.61 17.40 1.77
C ASN A 85 1.03 16.10 2.45
N GLY A 86 1.25 15.04 1.67
CA GLY A 86 1.73 13.77 2.20
C GLY A 86 3.13 13.89 2.79
N ALA A 87 4.02 14.61 2.12
CA ALA A 87 5.38 14.83 2.60
C ALA A 87 5.40 15.60 3.92
N GLU A 88 4.53 16.59 4.07
CA GLU A 88 4.42 17.37 5.30
C GLU A 88 3.97 16.52 6.49
N LEU A 89 3.19 15.49 6.24
CA LEU A 89 2.67 14.61 7.28
C LEU A 89 3.75 13.68 7.86
N LEU A 90 4.81 13.44 7.11
CA LEU A 90 5.94 12.59 7.56
C LEU A 90 6.99 13.40 8.41
#